data_010d2b94c8bd8fc292f16736992c8d25
#
_entry.id   010d2b94c8bd8fc292f16736992c8d25
#
_cell.length_a   1.000
_cell.length_b   1.000
_cell.length_c   1.000
_cell.angle_alpha   90.00
_cell.angle_beta   90.00
_cell.angle_gamma   90.00
#
_symmetry.space_group_name_H-M   'P 1'
#
loop_
_entity.id
_entity.type
_entity.pdbx_description
1 polymer ?
#
loop_
_entity_poly.entity_id
_entity_poly.type
_entity_poly.pdbx_seq_one_letter_code
_entity_poly.pdbx_strand_id
1 'polypeptide(L)'
;MIDRVSTMPTRTVLRTDRLPRPFMAALLLPLLLSWSASANAALPQSPAPGAAPASAPLVILVTHPREQVLRYYVTLVREGLLPSNNVQFVGIHHESETEDYSDGAAYLAREKIKNFSLRTLHCKLRAEDVFTTNACRQEFTDLAEHSAGIIFNGGPDIPPSIYHRPTLLTTVIETPHRHFFEISLLANLLGSARNKSIVPLLHNRPDYAIMAICVGMQSLNVADGGTLVQDIPSEIYGKHTVEQVEHSNPSTWHRSSYAAIDPEPNVAAGVFHPIHLTQRAPVALRMVMDSPPTQPAVLSIHHQAVNRVGVNYFVTATSVDGKVVEGIRHKTFENVVGWQFHPERSVLWDKNEVGRMNETDPDNNFAYTLMQKDARSKAFVVAVWHQFTHALEKSRDAQVHLAH
;
A
#
# COMPACT_ATOMS: atom_id res chain seq x y z
N MET A 1 -30.03 33.11 -43.09
CA MET A 1 -29.02 32.46 -43.96
C MET A 1 -28.33 31.45 -43.05
N ILE A 2 -28.94 30.30 -42.83
CA ILE A 2 -29.12 29.06 -43.65
C ILE A 2 -27.74 28.44 -43.98
N ASP A 3 -27.57 27.33 -43.26
CA ASP A 3 -26.93 26.06 -43.66
C ASP A 3 -25.40 25.96 -43.75
N ARG A 4 -24.89 25.08 -42.88
CA ARG A 4 -24.33 23.78 -43.34
C ARG A 4 -24.18 22.80 -42.17
N VAL A 5 -25.09 21.81 -42.15
CA VAL A 5 -24.93 20.56 -41.40
C VAL A 5 -23.97 19.68 -42.21
N SER A 6 -22.80 19.34 -41.61
CA SER A 6 -21.87 18.37 -42.19
C SER A 6 -22.18 17.00 -41.59
N THR A 7 -22.62 16.08 -42.44
CA THR A 7 -22.90 14.67 -42.15
C THR A 7 -21.61 13.90 -41.91
N MET A 8 -21.52 13.20 -40.76
CA MET A 8 -20.50 12.18 -40.53
C MET A 8 -20.79 10.91 -41.31
N PRO A 9 -19.79 10.20 -41.86
CA PRO A 9 -19.99 8.91 -42.51
C PRO A 9 -20.16 7.80 -41.49
N THR A 10 -21.20 6.99 -41.71
CA THR A 10 -21.48 5.73 -41.01
C THR A 10 -20.35 4.72 -41.24
N ARG A 11 -19.73 4.23 -40.18
CA ARG A 11 -18.79 3.09 -40.22
C ARG A 11 -19.58 1.77 -40.35
N THR A 12 -19.37 1.10 -41.47
CA THR A 12 -19.85 -0.27 -41.75
C THR A 12 -19.09 -1.26 -40.85
N VAL A 13 -19.84 -1.99 -40.03
CA VAL A 13 -19.30 -3.11 -39.22
C VAL A 13 -19.18 -4.33 -40.15
N LEU A 14 -17.96 -4.75 -40.43
CA LEU A 14 -17.67 -6.02 -41.11
C LEU A 14 -17.89 -7.18 -40.12
N ARG A 15 -18.90 -8.00 -40.41
CA ARG A 15 -19.10 -9.33 -39.82
C ARG A 15 -18.01 -10.26 -40.36
N THR A 16 -17.17 -10.82 -39.46
CA THR A 16 -16.29 -11.93 -39.79
C THR A 16 -17.03 -13.25 -39.57
N ASP A 17 -17.25 -13.99 -40.67
CA ASP A 17 -17.80 -15.34 -40.65
C ASP A 17 -16.88 -16.33 -39.94
N ARG A 18 -17.48 -17.14 -39.09
CA ARG A 18 -16.80 -18.25 -38.42
C ARG A 18 -16.66 -19.45 -39.36
N LEU A 19 -15.45 -19.86 -39.64
CA LEU A 19 -15.15 -21.17 -40.25
C LEU A 19 -15.19 -22.27 -39.16
N PRO A 20 -15.72 -23.47 -39.49
CA PRO A 20 -15.80 -24.57 -38.56
C PRO A 20 -14.42 -25.25 -38.38
N ARG A 21 -14.05 -25.52 -37.13
CA ARG A 21 -12.86 -26.31 -36.76
C ARG A 21 -13.16 -27.81 -36.81
N PRO A 22 -12.25 -28.66 -37.30
CA PRO A 22 -12.44 -30.11 -37.29
C PRO A 22 -12.20 -30.67 -35.87
N PHE A 23 -13.04 -31.63 -35.48
CA PHE A 23 -12.88 -32.46 -34.30
C PHE A 23 -11.61 -33.33 -34.43
N MET A 24 -10.62 -33.14 -33.58
CA MET A 24 -9.58 -34.13 -33.29
C MET A 24 -9.84 -34.72 -31.91
N ALA A 25 -10.19 -35.98 -31.88
CA ALA A 25 -10.26 -36.78 -30.68
C ALA A 25 -8.81 -37.00 -30.15
N ALA A 26 -8.45 -36.44 -28.99
CA ALA A 26 -7.21 -36.72 -28.31
C ALA A 26 -7.50 -37.64 -27.11
N LEU A 27 -6.81 -38.76 -27.09
CA LEU A 27 -6.79 -39.72 -25.99
C LEU A 27 -6.36 -39.04 -24.69
N LEU A 28 -7.20 -39.15 -23.66
CA LEU A 28 -6.90 -38.78 -22.29
C LEU A 28 -5.99 -39.82 -21.64
N LEU A 29 -4.70 -39.53 -21.48
CA LEU A 29 -3.86 -40.12 -20.44
C LEU A 29 -4.03 -39.29 -19.16
N PRO A 30 -4.32 -39.85 -18.00
CA PRO A 30 -4.31 -39.11 -16.76
C PRO A 30 -2.86 -38.88 -16.32
N LEU A 31 -2.36 -37.68 -16.55
CA LEU A 31 -1.20 -37.14 -15.84
C LEU A 31 -1.65 -36.84 -14.41
N LEU A 32 -1.24 -37.69 -13.47
CA LEU A 32 -1.25 -37.38 -12.05
C LEU A 32 -0.27 -36.26 -11.79
N LEU A 33 -0.76 -35.01 -11.94
CA LEU A 33 -0.10 -33.85 -11.38
C LEU A 33 -0.24 -33.93 -9.86
N SER A 34 0.84 -34.34 -9.19
CA SER A 34 1.00 -34.13 -7.76
C SER A 34 1.01 -32.62 -7.51
N TRP A 35 -0.11 -32.10 -7.07
CA TRP A 35 -0.19 -30.79 -6.46
C TRP A 35 0.66 -30.84 -5.18
N SER A 36 1.87 -30.30 -5.24
CA SER A 36 2.59 -29.92 -4.04
C SER A 36 1.80 -28.76 -3.41
N ALA A 37 1.04 -29.08 -2.36
CA ALA A 37 0.44 -28.06 -1.52
C ALA A 37 1.55 -27.11 -1.08
N SER A 38 1.47 -25.84 -1.48
CA SER A 38 2.32 -24.78 -0.94
C SER A 38 2.09 -24.77 0.56
N ALA A 39 3.07 -25.22 1.33
CA ALA A 39 2.98 -25.22 2.77
C ALA A 39 2.80 -23.77 3.24
N ASN A 40 1.66 -23.47 3.85
CA ASN A 40 1.46 -22.23 4.57
C ASN A 40 2.62 -22.09 5.57
N ALA A 41 3.46 -21.08 5.43
CA ALA A 41 4.53 -20.84 6.37
C ALA A 41 3.92 -20.43 7.71
N ALA A 42 4.12 -21.26 8.73
CA ALA A 42 3.81 -20.87 10.10
C ALA A 42 4.72 -19.72 10.52
N LEU A 43 4.19 -18.79 11.31
CA LEU A 43 5.03 -17.78 11.93
C LEU A 43 6.07 -18.46 12.84
N PRO A 44 7.31 -17.92 12.94
CA PRO A 44 8.30 -18.47 13.85
C PRO A 44 7.73 -18.47 15.29
N GLN A 45 7.80 -19.59 15.96
CA GLN A 45 7.35 -19.73 17.35
C GLN A 45 8.33 -19.03 18.30
N SER A 46 7.81 -18.48 19.40
CA SER A 46 8.63 -17.94 20.46
C SER A 46 9.58 -19.00 21.03
N PRO A 47 10.85 -18.68 21.32
CA PRO A 47 11.80 -19.64 21.88
C PRO A 47 11.33 -20.19 23.23
N ALA A 48 11.63 -21.46 23.50
CA ALA A 48 11.31 -22.10 24.76
C ALA A 48 11.99 -21.38 25.94
N PRO A 49 11.36 -21.29 27.14
CA PRO A 49 11.95 -20.65 28.31
C PRO A 49 13.25 -21.37 28.74
N GLY A 50 14.37 -20.65 28.77
CA GLY A 50 15.62 -21.18 29.34
C GLY A 50 16.88 -21.15 28.48
N ALA A 51 16.81 -20.81 27.18
CA ALA A 51 18.01 -20.50 26.39
C ALA A 51 18.27 -18.99 26.47
N ALA A 52 19.51 -18.57 26.77
CA ALA A 52 19.92 -17.17 26.61
C ALA A 52 19.63 -16.77 25.14
N PRO A 53 18.85 -15.73 24.87
CA PRO A 53 18.29 -15.54 23.56
C PRO A 53 19.39 -15.13 22.58
N ALA A 54 19.70 -15.98 21.63
CA ALA A 54 20.00 -15.45 20.31
C ALA A 54 18.78 -14.59 19.99
N SER A 55 18.96 -13.28 19.80
CA SER A 55 17.85 -12.32 19.65
C SER A 55 16.81 -12.88 18.67
N ALA A 56 15.55 -12.99 19.11
CA ALA A 56 14.48 -13.53 18.27
C ALA A 56 14.44 -12.77 16.92
N PRO A 57 14.16 -13.43 15.81
CA PRO A 57 14.12 -12.76 14.52
C PRO A 57 13.09 -11.62 14.53
N LEU A 58 13.43 -10.52 13.89
CA LEU A 58 12.52 -9.42 13.68
C LEU A 58 11.50 -9.82 12.60
N VAL A 59 10.27 -10.15 12.99
CA VAL A 59 9.22 -10.56 12.04
C VAL A 59 8.42 -9.35 11.60
N ILE A 60 8.37 -9.12 10.28
CA ILE A 60 7.65 -8.00 9.64
C ILE A 60 6.59 -8.58 8.70
N LEU A 61 5.33 -8.22 8.93
CA LEU A 61 4.23 -8.60 8.04
C LEU A 61 4.11 -7.59 6.89
N VAL A 62 3.78 -8.10 5.70
CA VAL A 62 3.57 -7.29 4.49
C VAL A 62 2.28 -7.75 3.83
N THR A 63 1.30 -6.86 3.64
CA THR A 63 0.04 -7.22 2.99
C THR A 63 0.20 -7.35 1.47
N HIS A 64 -0.61 -8.22 0.85
CA HIS A 64 -0.76 -8.37 -0.61
C HIS A 64 0.57 -8.63 -1.33
N PRO A 65 1.21 -9.80 -1.09
CA PRO A 65 2.60 -10.11 -1.48
C PRO A 65 2.76 -10.50 -2.96
N ARG A 66 2.34 -9.65 -3.91
CA ARG A 66 2.63 -9.81 -5.34
C ARG A 66 4.12 -9.59 -5.62
N GLU A 67 4.62 -10.11 -6.73
CA GLU A 67 6.02 -9.93 -7.14
C GLU A 67 6.49 -8.48 -7.01
N GLN A 68 5.70 -7.53 -7.54
CA GLN A 68 6.06 -6.12 -7.49
C GLN A 68 6.23 -5.60 -6.06
N VAL A 69 5.33 -5.97 -5.14
CA VAL A 69 5.38 -5.58 -3.73
C VAL A 69 6.61 -6.17 -3.04
N LEU A 70 6.87 -7.46 -3.24
CA LEU A 70 8.05 -8.13 -2.68
C LEU A 70 9.34 -7.50 -3.19
N ARG A 71 9.39 -7.13 -4.46
CA ARG A 71 10.54 -6.45 -5.08
C ARG A 71 10.86 -5.12 -4.39
N TYR A 72 9.86 -4.35 -3.95
CA TYR A 72 10.08 -3.13 -3.19
C TYR A 72 10.86 -3.42 -1.90
N TYR A 73 10.39 -4.37 -1.09
CA TYR A 73 11.02 -4.67 0.21
C TYR A 73 12.39 -5.31 0.07
N VAL A 74 12.59 -6.17 -0.93
CA VAL A 74 13.93 -6.70 -1.27
C VAL A 74 14.89 -5.56 -1.63
N THR A 75 14.43 -4.57 -2.40
CA THR A 75 15.23 -3.39 -2.74
C THR A 75 15.53 -2.55 -1.49
N LEU A 76 14.55 -2.28 -0.63
CA LEU A 76 14.76 -1.52 0.62
C LEU A 76 15.75 -2.20 1.57
N VAL A 77 15.72 -3.53 1.67
CA VAL A 77 16.71 -4.29 2.43
C VAL A 77 18.10 -4.17 1.80
N ARG A 78 18.21 -4.29 0.48
CA ARG A 78 19.48 -4.15 -0.25
C ARG A 78 20.07 -2.76 -0.09
N GLU A 79 19.27 -1.72 -0.09
CA GLU A 79 19.67 -0.32 0.08
C GLU A 79 19.89 0.08 1.56
N GLY A 80 19.72 -0.84 2.51
CA GLY A 80 19.95 -0.60 3.94
C GLY A 80 18.86 0.25 4.62
N LEU A 81 17.68 0.41 4.00
CA LEU A 81 16.55 1.16 4.54
C LEU A 81 15.68 0.30 5.47
N LEU A 82 15.74 -1.01 5.29
CA LEU A 82 15.17 -2.02 6.19
C LEU A 82 16.26 -2.97 6.68
N PRO A 83 16.10 -3.60 7.85
CA PRO A 83 17.07 -4.53 8.41
C PRO A 83 17.34 -5.71 7.48
N SER A 84 18.60 -6.13 7.37
CA SER A 84 19.01 -7.30 6.57
C SER A 84 19.36 -8.52 7.42
N ASN A 85 19.76 -8.30 8.69
CA ASN A 85 20.22 -9.36 9.58
C ASN A 85 19.13 -9.74 10.57
N ASN A 86 18.96 -11.05 10.78
CA ASN A 86 18.00 -11.62 11.73
C ASN A 86 16.57 -11.07 11.55
N VAL A 87 16.14 -10.92 10.28
CA VAL A 87 14.81 -10.43 9.89
C VAL A 87 14.10 -11.47 9.05
N GLN A 88 12.81 -11.65 9.32
CA GLN A 88 11.89 -12.46 8.53
C GLN A 88 10.72 -11.60 8.06
N PHE A 89 10.49 -11.56 6.76
CA PHE A 89 9.29 -10.97 6.18
C PHE A 89 8.25 -12.05 5.92
N VAL A 90 7.00 -11.76 6.25
CA VAL A 90 5.86 -12.66 5.98
C VAL A 90 4.83 -11.91 5.15
N GLY A 91 4.70 -12.27 3.90
CA GLY A 91 3.65 -11.78 3.02
C GLY A 91 2.31 -12.39 3.40
N ILE A 92 1.32 -11.58 3.72
CA ILE A 92 -0.01 -12.04 4.16
C ILE A 92 -1.11 -11.58 3.21
N HIS A 93 -2.06 -12.48 2.98
CA HIS A 93 -3.29 -12.20 2.25
C HIS A 93 -4.43 -13.11 2.74
N HIS A 94 -5.67 -12.77 2.42
CA HIS A 94 -6.83 -13.57 2.79
C HIS A 94 -7.29 -14.44 1.63
N GLU A 95 -7.75 -15.67 1.89
CA GLU A 95 -8.17 -16.65 0.87
C GLU A 95 -9.31 -16.18 -0.06
N SER A 96 -10.13 -15.21 0.38
CA SER A 96 -11.21 -14.66 -0.44
C SER A 96 -10.75 -13.58 -1.42
N GLU A 97 -9.49 -13.16 -1.37
CA GLU A 97 -8.97 -12.20 -2.34
C GLU A 97 -8.88 -12.82 -3.72
N THR A 98 -9.22 -12.04 -4.75
CA THR A 98 -9.25 -12.51 -6.14
C THR A 98 -7.92 -12.28 -6.86
N GLU A 99 -6.96 -11.63 -6.21
CA GLU A 99 -5.61 -11.44 -6.74
C GLU A 99 -4.85 -12.78 -6.74
N ASP A 100 -4.03 -13.00 -7.76
CA ASP A 100 -3.13 -14.14 -7.84
C ASP A 100 -1.77 -13.76 -7.22
N TYR A 101 -1.41 -14.43 -6.13
CA TYR A 101 -0.13 -14.25 -5.42
C TYR A 101 0.93 -15.29 -5.80
N SER A 102 0.66 -16.13 -6.80
CA SER A 102 1.63 -17.12 -7.30
C SER A 102 2.86 -16.47 -7.93
N ASP A 103 2.72 -15.27 -8.50
CA ASP A 103 3.81 -14.45 -9.03
C ASP A 103 4.83 -14.09 -7.92
N GLY A 104 4.34 -13.73 -6.74
CA GLY A 104 5.18 -13.47 -5.57
C GLY A 104 5.96 -14.70 -5.11
N ALA A 105 5.30 -15.86 -5.02
CA ALA A 105 5.95 -17.12 -4.67
C ALA A 105 7.03 -17.50 -5.72
N ALA A 106 6.72 -17.37 -7.00
CA ALA A 106 7.64 -17.64 -8.10
C ALA A 106 8.85 -16.69 -8.07
N TYR A 107 8.63 -15.42 -7.75
CA TYR A 107 9.71 -14.44 -7.59
C TYR A 107 10.67 -14.83 -6.46
N LEU A 108 10.16 -15.13 -5.27
CA LEU A 108 10.98 -15.54 -4.13
C LEU A 108 11.82 -16.79 -4.44
N ALA A 109 11.23 -17.78 -5.14
CA ALA A 109 11.92 -18.98 -5.55
C ALA A 109 13.00 -18.71 -6.60
N ARG A 110 12.69 -17.91 -7.63
CA ARG A 110 13.60 -17.54 -8.72
C ARG A 110 14.82 -16.78 -8.20
N GLU A 111 14.60 -15.81 -7.33
CA GLU A 111 15.67 -14.97 -6.75
C GLU A 111 16.33 -15.61 -5.52
N LYS A 112 15.90 -16.81 -5.11
CA LYS A 112 16.42 -17.55 -3.95
C LYS A 112 16.39 -16.75 -2.65
N ILE A 113 15.34 -15.97 -2.45
CA ILE A 113 15.16 -15.12 -1.27
C ILE A 113 14.67 -15.99 -0.10
N LYS A 114 15.47 -16.08 0.97
CA LYS A 114 15.22 -17.02 2.08
C LYS A 114 14.53 -16.38 3.29
N ASN A 115 14.63 -15.07 3.43
CA ASN A 115 14.08 -14.32 4.55
C ASN A 115 12.66 -13.78 4.27
N PHE A 116 12.00 -14.28 3.24
CA PHE A 116 10.60 -14.04 2.92
C PHE A 116 9.83 -15.35 2.86
N SER A 117 8.62 -15.35 3.40
CA SER A 117 7.64 -16.43 3.27
C SER A 117 6.25 -15.84 3.00
N LEU A 118 5.31 -16.68 2.53
CA LEU A 118 3.94 -16.28 2.27
C LEU A 118 2.99 -17.04 3.20
N ARG A 119 1.95 -16.36 3.67
CA ARG A 119 0.89 -16.94 4.51
C ARG A 119 -0.48 -16.48 4.03
N THR A 120 -1.35 -17.44 3.75
CA THR A 120 -2.77 -17.21 3.50
C THR A 120 -3.56 -17.33 4.79
N LEU A 121 -4.48 -16.41 5.06
CA LEU A 121 -5.43 -16.49 6.16
C LEU A 121 -6.69 -17.21 5.69
N HIS A 122 -7.13 -18.18 6.50
CA HIS A 122 -8.26 -19.09 6.19
C HIS A 122 -9.41 -18.92 7.18
N CYS A 123 -10.05 -17.77 7.15
CA CYS A 123 -11.15 -17.46 8.03
C CYS A 123 -12.32 -16.85 7.26
N LYS A 124 -13.55 -17.07 7.73
CA LYS A 124 -14.72 -16.51 7.07
C LYS A 124 -14.83 -15.02 7.34
N LEU A 125 -14.78 -14.23 6.27
CA LEU A 125 -14.89 -12.78 6.32
C LEU A 125 -15.83 -12.28 5.21
N ARG A 126 -16.87 -11.53 5.59
CA ARG A 126 -17.83 -10.90 4.70
C ARG A 126 -17.86 -9.40 4.91
N ALA A 127 -18.53 -8.66 4.00
CA ALA A 127 -18.63 -7.21 4.08
C ALA A 127 -19.24 -6.71 5.40
N GLU A 128 -20.27 -7.40 5.92
CA GLU A 128 -20.92 -7.10 7.18
C GLU A 128 -20.04 -7.35 8.42
N ASP A 129 -19.01 -8.19 8.28
CA ASP A 129 -18.12 -8.56 9.37
C ASP A 129 -16.96 -7.57 9.58
N VAL A 130 -16.72 -6.65 8.64
CA VAL A 130 -15.52 -5.78 8.58
C VAL A 130 -15.29 -4.98 9.86
N PHE A 131 -16.36 -4.45 10.47
CA PHE A 131 -16.29 -3.67 11.69
C PHE A 131 -16.80 -4.45 12.91
N THR A 132 -16.49 -5.73 12.99
CA THR A 132 -16.89 -6.58 14.12
C THR A 132 -15.73 -7.41 14.64
N THR A 133 -15.87 -7.96 15.84
CA THR A 133 -15.07 -9.09 16.28
C THR A 133 -15.58 -10.33 15.55
N ASN A 134 -14.88 -10.72 14.50
CA ASN A 134 -15.32 -11.75 13.54
C ASN A 134 -14.51 -13.06 13.64
N ALA A 135 -14.80 -14.01 12.76
CA ALA A 135 -14.15 -15.31 12.73
C ALA A 135 -12.62 -15.25 12.49
N CYS A 136 -12.10 -14.15 11.91
CA CYS A 136 -10.65 -13.99 11.67
C CYS A 136 -9.87 -13.54 12.91
N ARG A 137 -10.54 -13.22 14.02
CA ARG A 137 -9.90 -12.65 15.22
C ARG A 137 -8.74 -13.49 15.73
N GLN A 138 -8.88 -14.82 15.72
CA GLN A 138 -7.82 -15.70 16.21
C GLN A 138 -6.56 -15.59 15.32
N GLU A 139 -6.73 -15.62 14.00
CA GLU A 139 -5.60 -15.44 13.08
C GLU A 139 -4.99 -14.04 13.19
N PHE A 140 -5.81 -13.00 13.38
CA PHE A 140 -5.32 -11.64 13.63
C PHE A 140 -4.52 -11.54 14.93
N THR A 141 -4.96 -12.26 15.98
CA THR A 141 -4.22 -12.36 17.24
C THR A 141 -2.86 -13.01 17.02
N ASP A 142 -2.84 -14.16 16.33
CA ASP A 142 -1.61 -14.88 16.00
C ASP A 142 -0.63 -14.01 15.18
N LEU A 143 -1.12 -13.28 14.19
CA LEU A 143 -0.30 -12.31 13.45
C LEU A 143 0.31 -11.26 14.38
N ALA A 144 -0.49 -10.66 15.26
CA ALA A 144 -0.02 -9.62 16.16
C ALA A 144 0.98 -10.14 17.20
N GLU A 145 0.75 -11.34 17.75
CA GLU A 145 1.60 -11.95 18.77
C GLU A 145 2.97 -12.40 18.24
N HIS A 146 3.05 -12.78 16.96
CA HIS A 146 4.27 -13.34 16.36
C HIS A 146 5.00 -12.39 15.39
N SER A 147 4.68 -11.09 15.44
CA SER A 147 5.38 -10.09 14.62
C SER A 147 5.71 -8.83 15.41
N ALA A 148 6.70 -8.08 14.96
CA ALA A 148 7.06 -6.77 15.50
C ALA A 148 6.28 -5.62 14.84
N GLY A 149 5.76 -5.85 13.65
CA GLY A 149 4.98 -4.85 12.94
C GLY A 149 4.47 -5.32 11.59
N ILE A 150 3.69 -4.45 10.95
CA ILE A 150 3.03 -4.72 9.68
C ILE A 150 3.09 -3.52 8.75
N ILE A 151 3.25 -3.79 7.47
CA ILE A 151 3.17 -2.79 6.39
C ILE A 151 1.91 -3.09 5.56
N PHE A 152 0.99 -2.11 5.52
CA PHE A 152 -0.18 -2.10 4.64
C PHE A 152 0.17 -1.37 3.35
N ASN A 153 0.07 -2.06 2.23
CA ASN A 153 0.49 -1.55 0.94
C ASN A 153 -0.59 -0.76 0.19
N GLY A 154 -0.15 0.03 -0.79
CA GLY A 154 -1.02 0.65 -1.78
C GLY A 154 -1.77 -0.38 -2.64
N GLY A 155 -2.81 0.07 -3.36
CA GLY A 155 -3.65 -0.81 -4.17
C GLY A 155 -4.80 -0.08 -4.84
N PRO A 156 -5.82 -0.82 -5.35
CA PRO A 156 -7.02 -0.25 -5.96
C PRO A 156 -7.91 0.48 -4.94
N ASP A 157 -8.94 1.13 -5.46
CA ASP A 157 -9.83 1.97 -4.64
C ASP A 157 -10.67 1.18 -3.64
N ILE A 158 -10.80 1.72 -2.43
CA ILE A 158 -11.68 1.16 -1.39
C ILE A 158 -13.13 1.36 -1.81
N PRO A 159 -13.99 0.30 -1.80
CA PRO A 159 -15.41 0.44 -2.10
C PRO A 159 -16.08 1.50 -1.22
N PRO A 160 -16.68 2.56 -1.79
CA PRO A 160 -17.29 3.65 -1.02
C PRO A 160 -18.41 3.21 -0.08
N SER A 161 -19.06 2.08 -0.37
CA SER A 161 -20.05 1.46 0.51
C SER A 161 -19.51 1.15 1.91
N ILE A 162 -18.20 0.82 2.03
CA ILE A 162 -17.56 0.53 3.33
C ILE A 162 -17.58 1.76 4.24
N TYR A 163 -17.46 2.97 3.69
CA TYR A 163 -17.51 4.23 4.45
C TYR A 163 -18.78 5.05 4.20
N HIS A 164 -19.86 4.38 3.73
CA HIS A 164 -21.22 4.92 3.55
C HIS A 164 -21.29 6.13 2.62
N ARG A 165 -20.67 6.04 1.46
CA ARG A 165 -20.73 7.04 0.39
C ARG A 165 -21.26 6.41 -0.90
N PRO A 166 -21.99 7.16 -1.74
CA PRO A 166 -22.24 6.77 -3.12
C PRO A 166 -20.90 6.59 -3.87
N THR A 167 -20.85 5.67 -4.82
CA THR A 167 -19.68 5.43 -5.66
C THR A 167 -19.64 6.42 -6.81
N LEU A 168 -18.58 7.21 -6.96
CA LEU A 168 -18.37 8.06 -8.11
C LEU A 168 -17.95 7.25 -9.33
N LEU A 169 -18.23 7.77 -10.54
CA LEU A 169 -17.87 7.11 -11.80
C LEU A 169 -16.34 6.99 -12.00
N THR A 170 -15.56 7.79 -11.31
CA THR A 170 -14.10 7.77 -11.32
C THR A 170 -13.49 6.73 -10.37
N THR A 171 -14.29 6.12 -9.49
CA THR A 171 -13.83 5.09 -8.54
C THR A 171 -13.69 3.74 -9.23
N VAL A 172 -12.51 3.12 -9.13
CA VAL A 172 -12.20 1.83 -9.75
C VAL A 172 -12.06 0.74 -8.68
N ILE A 173 -13.11 -0.07 -8.52
CA ILE A 173 -13.16 -1.18 -7.56
C ILE A 173 -12.76 -2.47 -8.28
N GLU A 174 -11.60 -3.02 -7.95
CA GLU A 174 -11.09 -4.27 -8.56
C GLU A 174 -11.27 -5.47 -7.62
N THR A 175 -10.84 -5.34 -6.37
CA THR A 175 -10.72 -6.45 -5.42
C THR A 175 -11.33 -6.09 -4.05
N PRO A 176 -12.68 -6.08 -3.91
CA PRO A 176 -13.34 -5.64 -2.68
C PRO A 176 -12.94 -6.47 -1.44
N HIS A 177 -12.68 -7.77 -1.59
CA HIS A 177 -12.30 -8.65 -0.47
C HIS A 177 -10.95 -8.29 0.15
N ARG A 178 -10.02 -7.76 -0.62
CA ARG A 178 -8.78 -7.17 -0.13
C ARG A 178 -9.05 -6.11 0.95
N HIS A 179 -9.97 -5.19 0.67
CA HIS A 179 -10.32 -4.10 1.57
C HIS A 179 -11.11 -4.58 2.79
N PHE A 180 -11.94 -5.62 2.63
CA PHE A 180 -12.61 -6.24 3.79
C PHE A 180 -11.58 -6.81 4.76
N PHE A 181 -10.57 -7.50 4.24
CA PHE A 181 -9.47 -8.04 5.04
C PHE A 181 -8.67 -6.93 5.73
N GLU A 182 -8.11 -5.98 4.98
CA GLU A 182 -7.27 -4.91 5.54
C GLU A 182 -7.99 -4.10 6.62
N ILE A 183 -9.21 -3.62 6.32
CA ILE A 183 -9.96 -2.77 7.22
C ILE A 183 -10.41 -3.56 8.46
N SER A 184 -10.80 -4.83 8.30
CA SER A 184 -11.14 -5.69 9.42
C SER A 184 -9.94 -5.97 10.33
N LEU A 185 -8.77 -6.27 9.75
CA LEU A 185 -7.53 -6.45 10.50
C LEU A 185 -7.17 -5.18 11.27
N LEU A 186 -7.17 -4.02 10.63
CA LEU A 186 -6.90 -2.72 11.27
C LEU A 186 -7.88 -2.39 12.39
N ALA A 187 -9.18 -2.61 12.17
CA ALA A 187 -10.21 -2.39 13.20
C ALA A 187 -10.01 -3.32 14.41
N ASN A 188 -9.59 -4.56 14.19
CA ASN A 188 -9.30 -5.51 15.29
C ASN A 188 -7.97 -5.20 15.98
N LEU A 189 -6.93 -4.76 15.27
CA LEU A 189 -5.65 -4.38 15.86
C LEU A 189 -5.77 -3.14 16.75
N LEU A 190 -6.43 -2.10 16.27
CA LEU A 190 -6.41 -0.75 16.86
C LEU A 190 -7.71 -0.36 17.58
N GLY A 191 -8.78 -1.13 17.39
CA GLY A 191 -10.14 -0.70 17.71
C GLY A 191 -10.74 0.14 16.59
N SER A 192 -12.01 0.51 16.72
CA SER A 192 -12.71 1.31 15.71
C SER A 192 -13.73 2.25 16.35
N ALA A 193 -13.75 3.50 15.90
CA ALA A 193 -14.79 4.44 16.29
C ALA A 193 -16.18 4.04 15.78
N ARG A 194 -16.25 3.16 14.77
CA ARG A 194 -17.52 2.63 14.22
C ARG A 194 -18.13 1.56 15.10
N ASN A 195 -17.32 0.83 15.84
CA ASN A 195 -17.79 -0.20 16.76
C ASN A 195 -16.88 -0.26 18.00
N LYS A 196 -17.29 0.41 19.06
CA LYS A 196 -16.56 0.49 20.33
C LYS A 196 -16.51 -0.82 21.11
N SER A 197 -17.25 -1.86 20.69
CA SER A 197 -17.18 -3.19 21.30
C SER A 197 -15.93 -3.97 20.88
N ILE A 198 -15.24 -3.54 19.84
CA ILE A 198 -13.97 -4.16 19.41
C ILE A 198 -12.88 -3.75 20.40
N VAL A 199 -12.43 -4.68 21.22
CA VAL A 199 -11.26 -4.49 22.09
C VAL A 199 -10.01 -4.60 21.21
N PRO A 200 -9.13 -3.57 21.17
CA PRO A 200 -7.92 -3.60 20.37
C PRO A 200 -7.00 -4.78 20.73
N LEU A 201 -6.54 -5.54 19.76
CA LEU A 201 -5.53 -6.59 19.98
C LEU A 201 -4.21 -6.01 20.47
N LEU A 202 -3.89 -4.78 20.04
CA LEU A 202 -2.65 -4.10 20.44
C LEU A 202 -2.76 -3.36 21.78
N HIS A 203 -3.84 -3.58 22.57
CA HIS A 203 -4.01 -2.91 23.86
C HIS A 203 -2.80 -3.10 24.79
N ASN A 204 -2.25 -4.31 24.84
CA ASN A 204 -1.07 -4.64 25.64
C ASN A 204 0.25 -4.54 24.84
N ARG A 205 0.20 -4.04 23.62
CA ARG A 205 1.37 -3.88 22.73
C ARG A 205 1.40 -2.48 22.10
N PRO A 206 1.48 -1.40 22.91
CA PRO A 206 1.42 -0.03 22.39
C PRO A 206 2.61 0.33 21.50
N ASP A 207 3.71 -0.42 21.58
CA ASP A 207 4.92 -0.23 20.77
C ASP A 207 4.85 -0.93 19.41
N TYR A 208 3.81 -1.70 19.11
CA TYR A 208 3.68 -2.40 17.83
C TYR A 208 3.73 -1.43 16.64
N ALA A 209 4.55 -1.75 15.64
CA ALA A 209 4.80 -0.85 14.52
C ALA A 209 3.83 -1.11 13.36
N ILE A 210 3.14 -0.07 12.88
CA ILE A 210 2.32 -0.12 11.67
C ILE A 210 2.74 1.01 10.74
N MET A 211 3.13 0.65 9.50
CA MET A 211 3.26 1.58 8.39
C MET A 211 2.16 1.29 7.36
N ALA A 212 1.40 2.32 7.00
CA ALA A 212 0.33 2.21 6.03
C ALA A 212 0.59 3.16 4.86
N ILE A 213 0.66 2.64 3.63
CA ILE A 213 1.11 3.36 2.44
C ILE A 213 -0.06 3.50 1.46
N CYS A 214 -0.32 4.72 0.98
CA CYS A 214 -1.32 5.04 -0.03
C CYS A 214 -2.72 4.51 0.37
N VAL A 215 -3.26 3.53 -0.32
CA VAL A 215 -4.53 2.87 0.06
C VAL A 215 -4.45 2.26 1.47
N GLY A 216 -3.30 1.77 1.91
CA GLY A 216 -3.12 1.33 3.30
C GLY A 216 -3.40 2.44 4.31
N MET A 217 -2.95 3.70 4.06
CA MET A 217 -3.30 4.86 4.89
C MET A 217 -4.82 5.17 4.82
N GLN A 218 -5.40 5.02 3.66
CA GLN A 218 -6.85 5.20 3.49
C GLN A 218 -7.63 4.13 4.25
N SER A 219 -7.18 2.86 4.21
CA SER A 219 -7.74 1.74 4.99
C SER A 219 -7.63 2.02 6.50
N LEU A 220 -6.49 2.54 6.96
CA LEU A 220 -6.27 2.96 8.34
C LEU A 220 -7.28 4.04 8.77
N ASN A 221 -7.52 5.04 7.94
CA ASN A 221 -8.52 6.08 8.16
C ASN A 221 -9.94 5.53 8.21
N VAL A 222 -10.31 4.69 7.25
CA VAL A 222 -11.67 4.11 7.13
C VAL A 222 -11.95 3.14 8.28
N ALA A 223 -10.97 2.37 8.72
CA ALA A 223 -11.08 1.46 9.86
C ALA A 223 -11.52 2.18 11.13
N ASP A 224 -11.14 3.43 11.32
CA ASP A 224 -11.56 4.29 12.45
C ASP A 224 -12.72 5.25 12.12
N GLY A 225 -13.49 4.95 11.08
CA GLY A 225 -14.70 5.69 10.73
C GLY A 225 -14.48 6.95 9.91
N GLY A 226 -13.28 7.18 9.39
CA GLY A 226 -13.00 8.22 8.41
C GLY A 226 -13.70 7.98 7.07
N THR A 227 -13.60 8.95 6.16
CA THR A 227 -14.13 8.86 4.78
C THR A 227 -13.07 9.34 3.79
N LEU A 228 -13.30 9.08 2.49
CA LEU A 228 -12.38 9.46 1.42
C LEU A 228 -13.00 10.49 0.48
N VAL A 229 -12.14 11.33 -0.09
CA VAL A 229 -12.30 11.97 -1.39
C VAL A 229 -12.05 10.89 -2.43
N GLN A 230 -13.00 10.67 -3.32
CA GLN A 230 -12.91 9.59 -4.30
C GLN A 230 -12.16 9.98 -5.57
N ASP A 231 -12.07 11.30 -5.83
CA ASP A 231 -11.31 11.83 -6.97
C ASP A 231 -10.82 13.26 -6.67
N ILE A 232 -9.56 13.41 -6.36
CA ILE A 232 -8.92 14.69 -6.03
C ILE A 232 -9.12 15.73 -7.12
N PRO A 233 -8.87 15.42 -8.42
CA PRO A 233 -9.05 16.42 -9.48
C PRO A 233 -10.45 17.03 -9.51
N SER A 234 -11.49 16.20 -9.49
CA SER A 234 -12.87 16.69 -9.62
C SER A 234 -13.43 17.24 -8.31
N GLU A 235 -13.24 16.55 -7.18
CA GLU A 235 -13.87 16.93 -5.90
C GLU A 235 -13.14 18.07 -5.18
N ILE A 236 -11.80 18.17 -5.29
CA ILE A 236 -11.00 19.19 -4.60
C ILE A 236 -10.71 20.37 -5.52
N TYR A 237 -10.33 20.10 -6.77
CA TYR A 237 -9.82 21.13 -7.68
C TYR A 237 -10.80 21.51 -8.79
N GLY A 238 -11.98 20.84 -8.90
CA GLY A 238 -12.99 21.11 -9.94
C GLY A 238 -12.47 20.87 -11.35
N LYS A 239 -11.56 19.89 -11.52
CA LYS A 239 -10.98 19.48 -12.80
C LYS A 239 -11.62 18.20 -13.27
N HIS A 240 -12.15 18.17 -14.49
CA HIS A 240 -12.93 17.05 -15.02
C HIS A 240 -12.35 16.45 -16.29
N THR A 241 -11.27 17.01 -16.83
CA THR A 241 -10.54 16.47 -17.97
C THR A 241 -9.04 16.44 -17.70
N VAL A 242 -8.32 15.56 -18.43
CA VAL A 242 -6.87 15.45 -18.34
C VAL A 242 -6.20 16.77 -18.64
N GLU A 243 -6.63 17.47 -19.69
CA GLU A 243 -6.06 18.74 -20.11
C GLU A 243 -6.24 19.84 -19.03
N GLN A 244 -7.35 19.83 -18.29
CA GLN A 244 -7.55 20.74 -17.16
C GLN A 244 -6.58 20.46 -16.01
N VAL A 245 -6.23 19.19 -15.78
CA VAL A 245 -5.22 18.82 -14.77
C VAL A 245 -3.83 19.24 -15.27
N GLU A 246 -3.44 18.86 -16.47
CA GLU A 246 -2.12 19.14 -17.05
C GLU A 246 -1.81 20.65 -17.20
N HIS A 247 -2.84 21.48 -17.40
CA HIS A 247 -2.69 22.95 -17.40
C HIS A 247 -2.74 23.58 -15.99
N SER A 248 -2.87 22.79 -14.93
CA SER A 248 -2.88 23.28 -13.54
C SER A 248 -1.46 23.34 -12.95
N ASN A 249 -1.36 23.86 -11.72
CA ASN A 249 -0.07 23.87 -11.00
C ASN A 249 0.39 22.44 -10.70
N PRO A 250 1.59 22.00 -11.13
CA PRO A 250 2.10 20.66 -10.87
C PRO A 250 2.17 20.27 -9.38
N SER A 251 2.29 21.26 -8.47
CA SER A 251 2.26 20.98 -7.02
C SER A 251 0.91 20.46 -6.51
N THR A 252 -0.13 20.48 -7.34
CA THR A 252 -1.47 19.93 -7.04
C THR A 252 -1.74 18.60 -7.73
N TRP A 253 -0.75 18.06 -8.44
CA TRP A 253 -0.87 16.75 -9.05
C TRP A 253 -0.49 15.68 -8.04
N HIS A 254 -1.32 14.65 -7.93
CA HIS A 254 -1.12 13.52 -7.02
C HIS A 254 -0.93 12.20 -7.76
N ARG A 255 -1.12 12.21 -9.08
CA ARG A 255 -0.72 11.18 -10.04
C ARG A 255 -0.60 11.82 -11.44
N SER A 256 0.08 11.14 -12.35
CA SER A 256 0.06 11.52 -13.77
C SER A 256 -1.31 11.22 -14.37
N SER A 257 -2.02 12.26 -14.80
CA SER A 257 -3.27 12.10 -15.56
C SER A 257 -2.99 11.69 -17.00
N TYR A 258 -1.80 12.03 -17.52
CA TYR A 258 -1.35 11.70 -18.86
C TYR A 258 -1.25 10.18 -19.10
N ALA A 259 -0.78 9.42 -18.10
CA ALA A 259 -0.70 7.98 -18.17
C ALA A 259 -2.07 7.28 -18.42
N ALA A 260 -3.19 8.00 -18.25
CA ALA A 260 -4.52 7.49 -18.53
C ALA A 260 -4.92 7.58 -20.01
N ILE A 261 -4.31 8.49 -20.78
CA ILE A 261 -4.65 8.75 -22.19
C ILE A 261 -3.61 8.24 -23.18
N ASP A 262 -2.36 8.16 -22.75
CA ASP A 262 -1.27 7.64 -23.57
C ASP A 262 -0.41 6.67 -22.76
N PRO A 263 -0.82 5.41 -22.64
CA PRO A 263 -0.11 4.41 -21.85
C PRO A 263 1.14 3.92 -22.58
N GLU A 264 2.13 4.80 -22.79
CA GLU A 264 3.45 4.33 -23.22
C GLU A 264 3.98 3.30 -22.21
N PRO A 265 4.52 2.18 -22.67
CA PRO A 265 4.84 1.01 -21.82
C PRO A 265 5.79 1.29 -20.65
N ASN A 266 6.48 2.43 -20.67
CA ASN A 266 7.53 2.77 -19.71
C ASN A 266 7.24 4.05 -18.91
N VAL A 267 6.04 4.61 -19.01
CA VAL A 267 5.66 5.80 -18.25
C VAL A 267 4.87 5.38 -17.01
N ALA A 268 5.39 5.68 -15.84
CA ALA A 268 4.72 5.43 -14.56
C ALA A 268 3.62 6.49 -14.31
N ALA A 269 2.52 6.08 -13.69
CA ALA A 269 1.47 6.99 -13.29
C ALA A 269 1.86 7.94 -12.13
N GLY A 270 3.13 7.98 -11.74
CA GLY A 270 3.65 8.75 -10.63
C GLY A 270 4.00 10.19 -10.98
N VAL A 271 3.96 11.04 -9.97
CA VAL A 271 4.47 12.42 -10.00
C VAL A 271 5.24 12.70 -8.72
N PHE A 272 6.16 13.70 -8.77
CA PHE A 272 6.72 14.26 -7.54
C PHE A 272 6.02 15.57 -7.21
N HIS A 273 5.52 15.69 -5.99
CA HIS A 273 5.00 16.95 -5.48
C HIS A 273 5.50 17.23 -4.06
N PRO A 274 5.63 18.51 -3.67
CA PRO A 274 6.04 18.85 -2.32
C PRO A 274 4.89 18.68 -1.32
N ILE A 275 5.26 18.29 -0.08
CA ILE A 275 4.34 18.18 1.05
C ILE A 275 4.75 19.12 2.20
N HIS A 276 3.78 19.45 3.07
CA HIS A 276 3.99 20.23 4.29
C HIS A 276 3.81 19.34 5.52
N LEU A 277 4.84 19.27 6.39
CA LEU A 277 4.75 18.56 7.67
C LEU A 277 4.09 19.45 8.73
N THR A 278 3.09 18.91 9.42
CA THR A 278 2.43 19.61 10.53
C THR A 278 3.25 19.47 11.83
N GLN A 279 2.90 20.24 12.85
CA GLN A 279 3.49 20.10 14.19
C GLN A 279 3.18 18.74 14.87
N ARG A 280 2.26 17.95 14.29
CA ARG A 280 1.91 16.60 14.74
C ARG A 280 2.74 15.51 14.08
N ALA A 281 3.56 15.86 13.07
CA ALA A 281 4.51 14.93 12.48
C ALA A 281 5.54 14.46 13.53
N PRO A 282 6.07 13.24 13.39
CA PRO A 282 7.14 12.74 14.25
C PRO A 282 8.31 13.70 14.32
N VAL A 283 8.85 13.90 15.53
CA VAL A 283 9.90 14.90 15.78
C VAL A 283 11.12 14.65 14.90
N ALA A 284 11.54 13.38 14.75
CA ALA A 284 12.69 13.03 13.91
C ALA A 284 12.53 13.50 12.46
N LEU A 285 11.34 13.36 11.86
CA LEU A 285 11.06 13.80 10.51
C LEU A 285 11.06 15.33 10.40
N ARG A 286 10.50 16.03 11.39
CA ARG A 286 10.53 17.48 11.42
C ARG A 286 11.96 18.02 11.53
N MET A 287 12.78 17.43 12.38
CA MET A 287 14.18 17.83 12.54
C MET A 287 15.01 17.72 11.26
N VAL A 288 14.76 16.73 10.43
CA VAL A 288 15.40 16.60 9.12
C VAL A 288 15.02 17.77 8.18
N MET A 289 13.81 18.34 8.35
CA MET A 289 13.25 19.35 7.44
C MET A 289 13.31 20.79 7.96
N ASP A 290 13.59 20.99 9.26
CA ASP A 290 13.43 22.32 9.89
C ASP A 290 14.64 23.27 9.73
N SER A 291 15.77 22.81 9.19
CA SER A 291 16.98 23.66 9.10
C SER A 291 17.65 23.64 7.73
N PRO A 292 17.38 24.60 6.87
CA PRO A 292 16.23 25.55 6.84
C PRO A 292 14.92 24.83 6.56
N PRO A 293 13.76 25.44 6.90
CA PRO A 293 12.46 24.83 6.65
C PRO A 293 12.29 24.49 5.16
N THR A 294 12.00 23.25 4.87
CA THR A 294 11.83 22.77 3.48
C THR A 294 10.61 21.88 3.37
N GLN A 295 10.08 21.83 2.17
CA GLN A 295 8.98 20.95 1.81
C GLN A 295 9.58 19.80 0.99
N PRO A 296 9.61 18.56 1.53
CA PRO A 296 10.15 17.44 0.77
C PRO A 296 9.23 17.13 -0.40
N ALA A 297 9.81 16.86 -1.56
CA ALA A 297 9.09 16.27 -2.68
C ALA A 297 9.00 14.76 -2.51
N VAL A 298 7.81 14.21 -2.70
CA VAL A 298 7.51 12.79 -2.51
C VAL A 298 6.91 12.19 -3.78
N LEU A 299 7.17 10.92 -4.03
CA LEU A 299 6.57 10.18 -5.15
C LEU A 299 5.11 9.85 -4.82
N SER A 300 4.21 10.30 -5.66
CA SER A 300 2.76 10.17 -5.47
C SER A 300 2.10 9.49 -6.66
N ILE A 301 1.16 8.56 -6.38
CA ILE A 301 0.43 7.79 -7.39
C ILE A 301 -1.01 7.57 -6.89
N HIS A 302 -1.71 8.64 -6.49
CA HIS A 302 -3.08 8.49 -5.98
C HIS A 302 -4.01 9.56 -6.55
N HIS A 303 -5.26 9.19 -6.78
CA HIS A 303 -6.33 10.13 -7.12
C HIS A 303 -7.37 10.26 -6.00
N GLN A 304 -7.29 9.39 -4.99
CA GLN A 304 -8.12 9.45 -3.79
C GLN A 304 -7.31 10.00 -2.62
N ALA A 305 -8.00 10.53 -1.61
CA ALA A 305 -7.40 11.05 -0.39
C ALA A 305 -8.32 10.90 0.81
N VAL A 306 -7.78 11.08 2.02
CA VAL A 306 -8.58 11.20 3.23
C VAL A 306 -9.43 12.49 3.16
N ASN A 307 -10.76 12.34 3.33
CA ASN A 307 -11.71 13.45 3.46
C ASN A 307 -11.93 13.78 4.94
N ARG A 308 -12.74 12.97 5.64
CA ARG A 308 -12.88 13.08 7.09
C ARG A 308 -11.88 12.15 7.76
N VAL A 309 -11.02 12.73 8.58
CA VAL A 309 -10.02 11.97 9.35
C VAL A 309 -10.71 11.16 10.44
N GLY A 310 -10.28 9.92 10.64
CA GLY A 310 -10.70 9.07 11.75
C GLY A 310 -10.40 9.73 13.09
N VAL A 311 -11.29 9.55 14.08
CA VAL A 311 -11.24 10.29 15.36
C VAL A 311 -9.97 10.06 16.16
N ASN A 312 -9.33 8.91 15.98
CA ASN A 312 -8.10 8.54 16.70
C ASN A 312 -6.81 8.93 15.96
N TYR A 313 -6.89 9.75 14.90
CA TYR A 313 -5.71 10.16 14.15
C TYR A 313 -5.44 11.67 14.24
N PHE A 314 -4.15 12.03 14.20
CA PHE A 314 -3.65 13.36 13.89
C PHE A 314 -3.23 13.41 12.42
N VAL A 315 -3.47 14.54 11.75
CA VAL A 315 -2.86 14.84 10.44
C VAL A 315 -1.40 15.24 10.67
N THR A 316 -0.47 14.55 10.03
CA THR A 316 0.98 14.76 10.16
C THR A 316 1.59 15.43 8.94
N ALA A 317 0.95 15.32 7.77
CA ALA A 317 1.37 15.98 6.55
C ALA A 317 0.16 16.34 5.68
N THR A 318 0.30 17.39 4.87
CA THR A 318 -0.67 17.83 3.87
C THR A 318 0.04 18.18 2.57
N SER A 319 -0.71 18.27 1.45
CA SER A 319 -0.26 19.02 0.27
C SER A 319 0.10 20.46 0.66
N VAL A 320 0.90 21.15 -0.14
CA VAL A 320 1.36 22.51 0.18
C VAL A 320 0.23 23.53 0.27
N ASP A 321 -0.87 23.31 -0.42
CA ASP A 321 -2.09 24.14 -0.33
C ASP A 321 -3.02 23.72 0.82
N GLY A 322 -2.65 22.70 1.59
CA GLY A 322 -3.37 22.20 2.77
C GLY A 322 -4.65 21.43 2.49
N LYS A 323 -4.98 21.17 1.22
CA LYS A 323 -6.27 20.56 0.84
C LYS A 323 -6.28 19.03 0.88
N VAL A 324 -5.13 18.41 0.66
CA VAL A 324 -4.99 16.95 0.62
C VAL A 324 -4.19 16.47 1.83
N VAL A 325 -4.69 15.48 2.54
CA VAL A 325 -3.99 14.84 3.65
C VAL A 325 -2.96 13.85 3.10
N GLU A 326 -1.70 14.08 3.43
CA GLU A 326 -0.55 13.29 2.97
C GLU A 326 0.04 12.37 4.05
N GLY A 327 -0.37 12.57 5.30
CA GLY A 327 0.07 11.72 6.39
C GLY A 327 -0.83 11.78 7.61
N ILE A 328 -0.98 10.63 8.28
CA ILE A 328 -1.72 10.52 9.55
C ILE A 328 -0.91 9.69 10.56
N ARG A 329 -1.13 9.93 11.86
CA ARG A 329 -0.57 9.14 12.96
C ARG A 329 -1.64 8.91 14.01
N HIS A 330 -1.66 7.69 14.57
CA HIS A 330 -2.61 7.34 15.63
C HIS A 330 -2.27 8.11 16.93
N LYS A 331 -3.29 8.52 17.67
CA LYS A 331 -3.16 9.34 18.87
C LYS A 331 -2.57 8.57 20.06
N THR A 332 -2.89 7.28 20.17
CA THR A 332 -2.49 6.41 21.28
C THR A 332 -1.33 5.50 20.92
N PHE A 333 -1.39 4.86 19.75
CA PHE A 333 -0.35 3.96 19.25
C PHE A 333 0.66 4.78 18.42
N GLU A 334 1.71 5.27 19.06
CA GLU A 334 2.63 6.25 18.46
C GLU A 334 3.39 5.73 17.23
N ASN A 335 3.60 4.41 17.15
CA ASN A 335 4.27 3.74 16.05
C ASN A 335 3.31 3.35 14.89
N VAL A 336 2.04 3.80 14.94
CA VAL A 336 1.07 3.61 13.88
C VAL A 336 1.00 4.86 13.04
N VAL A 337 1.57 4.80 11.83
CA VAL A 337 1.68 5.92 10.89
C VAL A 337 1.16 5.52 9.50
N GLY A 338 0.56 6.47 8.81
CA GLY A 338 0.14 6.33 7.42
C GLY A 338 0.69 7.46 6.57
N TRP A 339 1.13 7.13 5.36
CA TRP A 339 1.61 8.04 4.34
C TRP A 339 0.83 7.85 3.04
N GLN A 340 0.39 8.93 2.42
CA GLN A 340 -0.36 8.87 1.17
C GLN A 340 0.57 8.65 -0.03
N PHE A 341 1.80 9.12 0.05
CA PHE A 341 2.84 8.95 -0.96
C PHE A 341 3.55 7.58 -0.85
N HIS A 342 4.41 7.28 -1.81
CA HIS A 342 5.06 5.98 -1.98
C HIS A 342 6.57 6.01 -1.67
N PRO A 343 7.01 5.84 -0.40
CA PRO A 343 8.42 5.79 -0.04
C PRO A 343 9.08 4.44 -0.41
N GLU A 344 8.25 3.40 -0.68
CA GLU A 344 8.69 2.02 -0.88
C GLU A 344 9.10 1.70 -2.31
N ARG A 345 8.66 2.50 -3.29
CA ARG A 345 8.84 2.17 -4.71
C ARG A 345 10.30 2.00 -5.08
N SER A 346 10.63 0.85 -5.65
CA SER A 346 11.99 0.49 -6.06
C SER A 346 12.61 1.45 -7.09
N VAL A 347 11.79 2.09 -7.92
CA VAL A 347 12.23 3.15 -8.86
C VAL A 347 12.91 4.35 -8.19
N LEU A 348 12.72 4.56 -6.88
CA LEU A 348 13.41 5.60 -6.11
C LEU A 348 14.85 5.19 -5.73
N TRP A 349 15.12 3.89 -5.67
CA TRP A 349 16.29 3.30 -5.04
C TRP A 349 17.16 2.49 -6.02
N ASP A 350 16.57 1.83 -7.03
CA ASP A 350 17.28 1.05 -8.02
C ASP A 350 17.46 1.83 -9.32
N LYS A 351 18.73 2.20 -9.62
CA LYS A 351 19.09 2.91 -10.86
C LYS A 351 18.82 2.14 -12.14
N ASN A 352 18.65 0.82 -12.05
CA ASN A 352 18.41 -0.04 -13.20
C ASN A 352 16.93 -0.21 -13.51
N GLU A 353 16.06 0.26 -12.61
CA GLU A 353 14.62 0.17 -12.81
C GLU A 353 14.12 1.33 -13.67
N VAL A 354 13.25 1.01 -14.63
CA VAL A 354 12.66 2.01 -15.52
C VAL A 354 11.57 2.76 -14.75
N GLY A 355 11.69 4.06 -14.67
CA GLY A 355 10.79 4.94 -13.93
C GLY A 355 10.65 6.31 -14.59
N ARG A 356 10.30 6.36 -15.89
CA ARG A 356 9.88 7.58 -16.58
C ARG A 356 8.51 8.00 -16.05
N MET A 357 8.30 9.29 -15.87
CA MET A 357 7.05 9.87 -15.37
C MET A 357 6.22 10.52 -16.46
N ASN A 358 6.89 10.96 -17.53
CA ASN A 358 6.26 11.43 -18.74
C ASN A 358 7.16 11.14 -19.97
N GLU A 359 6.61 11.30 -21.17
CA GLU A 359 7.30 10.98 -22.41
C GLU A 359 8.58 11.79 -22.66
N THR A 360 8.59 13.00 -22.16
CA THR A 360 9.70 13.96 -22.36
C THR A 360 10.84 13.76 -21.35
N ASP A 361 10.70 12.82 -20.42
CA ASP A 361 11.75 12.54 -19.44
C ASP A 361 13.01 12.04 -20.15
N PRO A 362 14.17 12.66 -19.90
CA PRO A 362 15.40 12.39 -20.64
C PRO A 362 15.99 11.01 -20.37
N ASP A 363 15.73 10.45 -19.19
CA ASP A 363 16.32 9.21 -18.70
C ASP A 363 15.27 8.17 -18.34
N ASN A 364 15.51 6.91 -18.66
CA ASN A 364 14.63 5.80 -18.30
C ASN A 364 14.48 5.63 -16.78
N ASN A 365 15.45 6.07 -15.97
CA ASN A 365 15.42 6.00 -14.50
C ASN A 365 15.19 7.39 -13.86
N PHE A 366 14.32 8.19 -14.43
CA PHE A 366 14.09 9.58 -14.04
C PHE A 366 13.70 9.76 -12.56
N ALA A 367 12.86 8.88 -12.02
CA ALA A 367 12.46 8.90 -10.61
C ALA A 367 13.67 8.71 -9.68
N TYR A 368 14.57 7.78 -9.99
CA TYR A 368 15.82 7.61 -9.26
C TYR A 368 16.68 8.87 -9.34
N THR A 369 16.85 9.42 -10.54
CA THR A 369 17.68 10.61 -10.77
C THR A 369 17.15 11.82 -9.98
N LEU A 370 15.84 12.06 -9.97
CA LEU A 370 15.22 13.12 -9.16
C LEU A 370 15.50 12.93 -7.67
N MET A 371 15.28 11.72 -7.15
CA MET A 371 15.52 11.41 -5.74
C MET A 371 17.00 11.59 -5.35
N GLN A 372 17.94 11.25 -6.22
CA GLN A 372 19.38 11.45 -5.95
C GLN A 372 19.81 12.92 -6.02
N LYS A 373 19.19 13.73 -6.86
CA LYS A 373 19.50 15.17 -6.99
C LYS A 373 18.94 16.01 -5.84
N ASP A 374 17.79 15.63 -5.29
CA ASP A 374 17.20 16.30 -4.13
C ASP A 374 17.60 15.62 -2.82
N ALA A 375 18.77 15.99 -2.32
CA ALA A 375 19.34 15.41 -1.09
C ALA A 375 18.41 15.54 0.13
N ARG A 376 17.54 16.57 0.19
CA ARG A 376 16.63 16.79 1.32
C ARG A 376 15.41 15.92 1.24
N SER A 377 14.77 15.83 0.08
CA SER A 377 13.66 14.89 -0.15
C SER A 377 14.13 13.45 0.07
N LYS A 378 15.34 13.11 -0.40
CA LYS A 378 15.97 11.82 -0.10
C LYS A 378 16.14 11.60 1.40
N ALA A 379 16.71 12.56 2.11
CA ALA A 379 16.92 12.46 3.57
C ALA A 379 15.60 12.29 4.32
N PHE A 380 14.53 12.97 3.89
CA PHE A 380 13.19 12.80 4.47
C PHE A 380 12.68 11.36 4.27
N VAL A 381 12.72 10.82 3.04
CA VAL A 381 12.22 9.47 2.76
C VAL A 381 13.05 8.41 3.48
N VAL A 382 14.38 8.60 3.57
CA VAL A 382 15.26 7.75 4.38
C VAL A 382 14.87 7.81 5.86
N ALA A 383 14.58 8.99 6.40
CA ALA A 383 14.17 9.16 7.79
C ALA A 383 12.81 8.49 8.08
N VAL A 384 11.88 8.45 7.13
CA VAL A 384 10.61 7.69 7.23
C VAL A 384 10.90 6.21 7.48
N TRP A 385 11.81 5.60 6.72
CA TRP A 385 12.20 4.20 6.88
C TRP A 385 12.97 3.94 8.18
N HIS A 386 13.92 4.80 8.55
CA HIS A 386 14.66 4.68 9.80
C HIS A 386 13.75 4.77 11.03
N GLN A 387 12.76 5.67 11.00
CA GLN A 387 11.76 5.75 12.07
C GLN A 387 10.96 4.46 12.19
N PHE A 388 10.52 3.87 11.06
CA PHE A 388 9.79 2.61 11.07
C PHE A 388 10.65 1.46 11.56
N THR A 389 11.91 1.37 11.11
CA THR A 389 12.86 0.35 11.58
C THR A 389 13.08 0.45 13.11
N HIS A 390 13.28 1.67 13.63
CA HIS A 390 13.41 1.87 15.08
C HIS A 390 12.16 1.45 15.85
N ALA A 391 10.96 1.75 15.31
CA ALA A 391 9.71 1.30 15.90
C ALA A 391 9.57 -0.23 15.91
N LEU A 392 10.01 -0.92 14.85
CA LEU A 392 10.03 -2.39 14.78
C LEU A 392 10.96 -3.00 15.83
N GLU A 393 12.16 -2.44 16.00
CA GLU A 393 13.12 -2.90 17.01
C GLU A 393 12.56 -2.74 18.42
N LYS A 394 11.98 -1.58 18.72
CA LYS A 394 11.34 -1.30 20.01
C LYS A 394 10.17 -2.26 20.27
N SER A 395 9.35 -2.54 19.25
CA SER A 395 8.23 -3.49 19.34
C SER A 395 8.69 -4.92 19.63
N ARG A 396 9.76 -5.39 18.98
CA ARG A 396 10.36 -6.70 19.25
C ARG A 396 10.89 -6.79 20.67
N ASP A 397 11.63 -5.80 21.13
CA ASP A 397 12.26 -5.81 22.46
C ASP A 397 11.19 -5.81 23.56
N ALA A 398 10.10 -5.05 23.39
CA ALA A 398 8.95 -5.09 24.29
C ALA A 398 8.26 -6.47 24.33
N GLN A 399 8.19 -7.17 23.17
CA GLN A 399 7.62 -8.52 23.10
C GLN A 399 8.44 -9.54 23.91
N VAL A 400 9.76 -9.47 23.87
CA VAL A 400 10.64 -10.35 24.65
C VAL A 400 10.41 -10.13 26.16
N HIS A 401 10.22 -8.89 26.61
CA HIS A 401 9.97 -8.59 28.02
C HIS A 401 8.59 -9.04 28.53
N LEU A 402 7.60 -9.17 27.68
CA LEU A 402 6.26 -9.68 28.05
C LEU A 402 6.22 -11.21 28.15
N ALA A 403 7.19 -11.91 27.55
CA ALA A 403 7.29 -13.37 27.58
C ALA A 403 8.06 -13.92 28.80
N HIS A 404 8.64 -13.05 29.60
CA HIS A 404 9.35 -13.33 30.88
C HIS A 404 8.57 -12.77 32.06
#